data_e1be6bfffcdd890a775a688b21559ae8
#
_entry.id   e1be6bfffcdd890a775a688b21559ae8
#
_cell.length_a   1.000
_cell.length_b   1.000
_cell.length_c   1.000
_cell.angle_alpha   90.00
_cell.angle_beta   90.00
_cell.angle_gamma   90.00
#
_symmetry.space_group_name_H-M   'P 1'
#
loop_
_entity.id
_entity.type
_entity.pdbx_description
1 polymer ?
#
loop_
_entity_poly.entity_id
_entity_poly.type
_entity_poly.pdbx_seq_one_letter_code
_entity_poly.pdbx_strand_id
1 'polypeptide(L)'
;WESEKMLAMAIYIKLQSRGTPVKSIINNQNRATLAPFLAKGKKFFEQRRGLLDMSCKHCHEDNPGNMARSNVLSMAMPNGFPTYRLKWQKPGSIHRRFSGCNKNVRAKPYKRGSEEYTNLEFYLMQRSAGLKWETPAVRN
;
A
#
# COMPACT_ATOMS: atom_id res chain seq x y z
N TRP A 1 16.05 4.34 -2.22
CA TRP A 1 14.70 4.01 -1.79
C TRP A 1 14.72 3.16 -0.53
N GLU A 2 13.90 3.54 0.47
CA GLU A 2 13.73 2.80 1.73
C GLU A 2 15.00 2.71 2.63
N SER A 3 15.85 3.74 2.62
CA SER A 3 16.90 3.87 3.63
C SER A 3 16.27 4.17 5.01
N GLU A 4 16.97 3.86 6.09
CA GLU A 4 16.50 4.14 7.45
C GLU A 4 16.22 5.62 7.66
N LYS A 5 17.10 6.49 7.17
CA LYS A 5 16.93 7.96 7.23
C LYS A 5 15.67 8.42 6.50
N MET A 6 15.41 7.89 5.29
CA MET A 6 14.21 8.23 4.54
C MET A 6 12.93 7.75 5.23
N LEU A 7 12.96 6.53 5.77
CA LEU A 7 11.80 5.99 6.51
C LEU A 7 11.54 6.77 7.80
N ALA A 8 12.58 7.12 8.55
CA ALA A 8 12.47 7.92 9.76
C ALA A 8 11.88 9.30 9.46
N MET A 9 12.37 9.97 8.42
CA MET A 9 11.83 11.26 7.98
C MET A 9 10.36 11.16 7.56
N ALA A 10 10.01 10.13 6.76
CA ALA A 10 8.62 9.92 6.32
C ALA A 10 7.68 9.63 7.51
N ILE A 11 8.13 8.86 8.49
CA ILE A 11 7.37 8.59 9.73
C ILE A 11 7.18 9.89 10.52
N TYR A 12 8.23 10.67 10.71
CA TYR A 12 8.18 11.94 11.44
C TYR A 12 7.19 12.91 10.80
N ILE A 13 7.25 13.10 9.48
CA ILE A 13 6.33 13.98 8.75
C ILE A 13 4.88 13.49 8.90
N LYS A 14 4.64 12.20 8.72
CA LYS A 14 3.28 11.63 8.82
C LYS A 14 2.74 11.64 10.25
N LEU A 15 3.62 11.54 11.26
CA LEU A 15 3.23 11.69 12.66
C LEU A 15 2.55 13.03 12.93
N GLN A 16 2.99 14.12 12.26
CA GLN A 16 2.39 15.45 12.40
C GLN A 16 0.92 15.47 11.93
N SER A 17 0.55 14.54 11.06
CA SER A 17 -0.81 14.40 10.53
C SER A 17 -1.63 13.28 11.19
N ARG A 18 -1.06 12.60 12.19
CA ARG A 18 -1.73 11.46 12.85
C ARG A 18 -3.11 11.85 13.38
N GLY A 19 -4.11 11.02 13.09
CA GLY A 19 -5.50 11.23 13.49
C GLY A 19 -6.29 12.17 12.59
N THR A 20 -5.63 12.91 11.68
CA THR A 20 -6.34 13.73 10.68
C THR A 20 -6.80 12.87 9.49
N PRO A 21 -7.86 13.27 8.78
CA PRO A 21 -8.31 12.52 7.59
C PRO A 21 -7.28 12.55 6.47
N VAL A 22 -7.07 11.41 5.82
CA VAL A 22 -6.35 11.32 4.55
C VAL A 22 -7.14 12.08 3.50
N LYS A 23 -6.56 13.15 2.96
CA LYS A 23 -7.19 13.95 1.91
C LYS A 23 -7.12 13.22 0.58
N SER A 24 -8.18 13.34 -0.23
CA SER A 24 -8.11 12.93 -1.63
C SER A 24 -7.01 13.70 -2.36
N ILE A 25 -6.16 12.98 -3.07
CA ILE A 25 -5.10 13.56 -3.90
C ILE A 25 -5.72 14.11 -5.20
N ILE A 26 -6.82 13.52 -5.66
CA ILE A 26 -7.50 13.91 -6.88
C ILE A 26 -8.56 14.98 -6.57
N ASN A 27 -8.47 16.07 -7.29
CA ASN A 27 -9.46 17.16 -7.30
C ASN A 27 -9.83 17.53 -8.75
N ASN A 28 -10.71 18.51 -8.92
CA ASN A 28 -11.18 18.91 -10.26
C ASN A 28 -10.06 19.45 -11.16
N GLN A 29 -9.04 20.08 -10.58
CA GLN A 29 -7.93 20.72 -11.35
C GLN A 29 -6.93 19.69 -11.86
N ASN A 30 -6.66 18.61 -11.11
CA ASN A 30 -5.63 17.64 -11.43
C ASN A 30 -6.18 16.28 -11.93
N ARG A 31 -7.50 16.12 -11.97
CA ARG A 31 -8.16 14.86 -12.34
C ARG A 31 -7.69 14.32 -13.69
N ALA A 32 -7.69 15.16 -14.73
CA ALA A 32 -7.30 14.74 -16.07
C ALA A 32 -5.86 14.25 -16.14
N THR A 33 -4.95 14.94 -15.45
CA THR A 33 -3.52 14.60 -15.38
C THR A 33 -3.25 13.33 -14.58
N LEU A 34 -3.97 13.10 -13.48
CA LEU A 34 -3.71 11.98 -12.56
C LEU A 34 -4.52 10.72 -12.87
N ALA A 35 -5.63 10.83 -13.62
CA ALA A 35 -6.47 9.69 -13.95
C ALA A 35 -5.73 8.52 -14.62
N PRO A 36 -4.79 8.73 -15.57
CA PRO A 36 -4.05 7.62 -16.19
C PRO A 36 -3.22 6.82 -15.17
N PHE A 37 -2.59 7.49 -14.20
CA PHE A 37 -1.79 6.82 -13.16
C PHE A 37 -2.68 6.05 -12.19
N LEU A 38 -3.84 6.62 -11.84
CA LEU A 38 -4.84 5.93 -11.02
C LEU A 38 -5.34 4.66 -11.72
N ALA A 39 -5.64 4.75 -13.03
CA ALA A 39 -6.08 3.61 -13.83
C ALA A 39 -5.00 2.51 -13.89
N LYS A 40 -3.72 2.87 -14.07
CA LYS A 40 -2.60 1.92 -14.01
C LYS A 40 -2.52 1.23 -12.64
N GLY A 41 -2.66 1.97 -11.54
CA GLY A 41 -2.66 1.43 -10.20
C GLY A 41 -3.82 0.48 -9.94
N LYS A 42 -5.04 0.84 -10.38
CA LYS A 42 -6.23 -0.02 -10.35
C LYS A 42 -6.01 -1.30 -11.15
N LYS A 43 -5.54 -1.19 -12.39
CA LYS A 43 -5.22 -2.35 -13.24
C LYS A 43 -4.25 -3.30 -12.54
N PHE A 44 -3.19 -2.77 -11.91
CA PHE A 44 -2.25 -3.61 -11.16
C PHE A 44 -2.94 -4.31 -9.98
N PHE A 45 -3.79 -3.62 -9.24
CA PHE A 45 -4.52 -4.17 -8.09
C PHE A 45 -5.44 -5.33 -8.50
N GLU A 46 -6.05 -5.26 -9.66
CA GLU A 46 -6.98 -6.26 -10.22
C GLU A 46 -6.27 -7.35 -11.02
N GLN A 47 -5.03 -7.12 -11.47
CA GLN A 47 -4.30 -8.04 -12.34
C GLN A 47 -3.89 -9.32 -11.59
N ARG A 48 -4.32 -10.46 -12.10
CA ARG A 48 -3.89 -11.79 -11.63
C ARG A 48 -2.43 -12.03 -11.97
N ARG A 49 -1.68 -12.59 -11.05
CA ARG A 49 -0.23 -12.75 -11.16
C ARG A 49 0.28 -13.97 -10.40
N GLY A 50 1.48 -14.41 -10.81
CA GLY A 50 2.21 -15.51 -10.18
C GLY A 50 1.60 -16.89 -10.44
N LEU A 51 2.26 -17.90 -9.91
CA LEU A 51 1.83 -19.30 -10.08
C LEU A 51 0.48 -19.60 -9.41
N LEU A 52 0.09 -18.80 -8.42
CA LEU A 52 -1.21 -18.95 -7.76
C LEU A 52 -2.32 -18.20 -8.48
N ASP A 53 -1.99 -17.50 -9.57
CA ASP A 53 -2.94 -16.74 -10.40
C ASP A 53 -3.90 -15.85 -9.58
N MET A 54 -3.35 -15.08 -8.63
CA MET A 54 -4.10 -14.22 -7.73
C MET A 54 -3.76 -12.74 -7.92
N SER A 55 -4.75 -11.88 -7.71
CA SER A 55 -4.59 -10.43 -7.67
C SER A 55 -4.64 -9.91 -6.23
N CYS A 56 -4.27 -8.63 -6.03
CA CYS A 56 -4.47 -7.98 -4.74
C CYS A 56 -5.95 -7.93 -4.36
N LYS A 57 -6.83 -7.71 -5.35
CA LYS A 57 -8.28 -7.67 -5.20
C LYS A 57 -8.83 -8.92 -4.53
N HIS A 58 -8.43 -10.13 -4.95
CA HIS A 58 -8.91 -11.38 -4.37
C HIS A 58 -8.79 -11.44 -2.85
N CYS A 59 -7.68 -10.93 -2.30
CA CYS A 59 -7.46 -10.93 -0.86
C CYS A 59 -8.06 -9.70 -0.18
N HIS A 60 -7.90 -8.52 -0.78
CA HIS A 60 -8.11 -7.25 -0.09
C HIS A 60 -9.43 -6.55 -0.39
N GLU A 61 -10.21 -7.06 -1.33
CA GLU A 61 -11.54 -6.53 -1.67
C GLU A 61 -12.61 -7.62 -1.63
N ASP A 62 -12.31 -8.82 -2.16
CA ASP A 62 -13.27 -9.91 -2.21
C ASP A 62 -13.32 -10.71 -0.87
N ASN A 63 -12.21 -10.72 -0.10
CA ASN A 63 -12.05 -11.53 1.11
C ASN A 63 -11.45 -10.78 2.32
N PRO A 64 -11.73 -9.49 2.56
CA PRO A 64 -11.25 -8.82 3.76
C PRO A 64 -11.86 -9.46 5.01
N GLY A 65 -11.07 -9.49 6.08
CA GLY A 65 -11.48 -10.11 7.35
C GLY A 65 -11.25 -11.61 7.45
N ASN A 66 -11.13 -12.30 6.32
CA ASN A 66 -10.81 -13.73 6.30
C ASN A 66 -9.35 -13.99 6.66
N MET A 67 -9.05 -15.22 7.07
CA MET A 67 -7.69 -15.63 7.43
C MET A 67 -6.91 -16.12 6.20
N ALA A 68 -5.70 -15.58 6.03
CA ALA A 68 -4.70 -16.16 5.14
C ALA A 68 -3.55 -16.69 6.01
N ARG A 69 -3.51 -17.99 6.24
CA ARG A 69 -2.66 -18.63 7.26
C ARG A 69 -2.99 -18.02 8.64
N SER A 70 -2.01 -17.45 9.32
CA SER A 70 -2.16 -16.81 10.65
C SER A 70 -2.47 -15.31 10.59
N ASN A 71 -2.76 -14.74 9.44
CA ASN A 71 -2.95 -13.30 9.28
C ASN A 71 -4.33 -12.99 8.74
N VAL A 72 -5.01 -12.04 9.37
CA VAL A 72 -6.26 -11.48 8.86
C VAL A 72 -5.97 -10.65 7.60
N LEU A 73 -6.74 -10.86 6.55
CA LEU A 73 -6.68 -10.07 5.33
C LEU A 73 -7.28 -8.68 5.58
N SER A 74 -6.47 -7.64 5.40
CA SER A 74 -6.90 -6.25 5.52
C SER A 74 -7.52 -5.75 4.22
N MET A 75 -8.18 -4.60 4.24
CA MET A 75 -8.68 -3.91 3.04
C MET A 75 -7.58 -3.21 2.23
N ALA A 76 -6.31 -3.44 2.54
CA ALA A 76 -5.13 -2.83 1.90
C ALA A 76 -5.12 -1.30 1.91
N MET A 77 -5.59 -0.68 2.99
CA MET A 77 -5.50 0.77 3.14
C MET A 77 -4.12 1.15 3.71
N PRO A 78 -3.31 1.97 2.98
CA PRO A 78 -1.92 2.25 3.37
C PRO A 78 -1.75 3.44 4.33
N ASN A 79 -2.81 3.93 4.94
CA ASN A 79 -2.83 5.08 5.86
C ASN A 79 -1.91 4.94 7.10
N GLY A 80 -1.43 3.72 7.39
CA GLY A 80 -0.47 3.45 8.47
C GLY A 80 0.98 3.29 8.00
N PHE A 81 1.30 3.46 6.69
CA PHE A 81 2.66 3.32 6.17
C PHE A 81 3.42 4.66 6.11
N PRO A 82 4.75 4.67 6.34
CA PRO A 82 5.59 3.53 6.74
C PRO A 82 5.15 2.94 8.05
N THR A 83 5.21 1.60 8.19
CA THR A 83 4.76 0.90 9.39
C THR A 83 5.88 0.02 9.97
N TYR A 84 5.93 -0.11 11.29
CA TYR A 84 6.75 -1.12 11.95
C TYR A 84 6.04 -2.48 11.82
N ARG A 85 6.75 -3.48 11.32
CA ARG A 85 6.20 -4.83 11.29
C ARG A 85 6.99 -5.77 12.19
N LEU A 86 6.28 -6.52 13.04
CA LEU A 86 6.88 -7.50 13.92
C LEU A 86 7.74 -8.51 13.16
N LYS A 87 7.24 -9.00 12.02
CA LYS A 87 7.98 -9.90 11.12
C LYS A 87 9.28 -9.28 10.56
N TRP A 88 9.36 -7.97 10.42
CA TRP A 88 10.54 -7.29 9.90
C TRP A 88 11.50 -6.79 10.99
N GLN A 89 11.01 -6.65 12.22
CA GLN A 89 11.69 -6.05 13.36
C GLN A 89 12.23 -4.63 13.06
N LYS A 90 11.55 -3.94 12.13
CA LYS A 90 11.88 -2.57 11.71
C LYS A 90 10.75 -1.93 10.90
N PRO A 91 10.78 -0.60 10.74
CA PRO A 91 9.89 0.09 9.81
C PRO A 91 10.12 -0.35 8.36
N GLY A 92 9.10 -0.23 7.55
CA GLY A 92 9.20 -0.47 6.12
C GLY A 92 8.12 0.27 5.34
N SER A 93 8.40 0.50 4.05
CA SER A 93 7.49 1.13 3.12
C SER A 93 6.37 0.19 2.68
N ILE A 94 5.33 0.76 2.08
CA ILE A 94 4.29 -0.02 1.42
C ILE A 94 4.84 -0.83 0.24
N HIS A 95 5.86 -0.34 -0.48
CA HIS A 95 6.52 -1.08 -1.56
C HIS A 95 7.20 -2.36 -1.07
N ARG A 96 7.78 -2.33 0.14
CA ARG A 96 8.29 -3.54 0.79
C ARG A 96 7.16 -4.54 1.05
N ARG A 97 5.98 -4.06 1.45
CA ARG A 97 4.80 -4.91 1.63
C ARG A 97 4.33 -5.51 0.30
N PHE A 98 4.28 -4.72 -0.78
CA PHE A 98 3.93 -5.21 -2.11
C PHE A 98 4.86 -6.33 -2.57
N SER A 99 6.17 -6.16 -2.37
CA SER A 99 7.14 -7.20 -2.70
C SER A 99 6.85 -8.50 -1.95
N GLY A 100 6.50 -8.43 -0.66
CA GLY A 100 6.10 -9.59 0.13
C GLY A 100 4.83 -10.26 -0.37
N CYS A 101 3.79 -9.47 -0.72
CA CYS A 101 2.54 -10.02 -1.27
C CYS A 101 2.77 -10.70 -2.63
N ASN A 102 3.56 -10.09 -3.53
CA ASN A 102 3.91 -10.73 -4.80
C ASN A 102 4.60 -12.09 -4.60
N LYS A 103 5.57 -12.17 -3.67
CA LYS A 103 6.22 -13.45 -3.33
C LYS A 103 5.25 -14.48 -2.78
N ASN A 104 4.27 -14.07 -1.96
CA ASN A 104 3.26 -14.97 -1.42
C ASN A 104 2.41 -15.65 -2.50
N VAL A 105 2.11 -14.95 -3.60
CA VAL A 105 1.40 -15.51 -4.76
C VAL A 105 2.36 -16.07 -5.82
N ARG A 106 3.64 -16.21 -5.48
CA ARG A 106 4.70 -16.71 -6.36
C ARG A 106 4.85 -15.90 -7.65
N ALA A 107 4.61 -14.60 -7.58
CA ALA A 107 4.91 -13.63 -8.63
C ALA A 107 6.27 -13.00 -8.40
N LYS A 108 7.01 -12.69 -9.48
CA LYS A 108 8.23 -11.89 -9.41
C LYS A 108 7.88 -10.48 -8.93
N PRO A 109 8.47 -9.99 -7.82
CA PRO A 109 8.25 -8.62 -7.36
C PRO A 109 8.86 -7.61 -8.33
N TYR A 110 8.26 -6.43 -8.40
CA TYR A 110 8.89 -5.28 -9.03
C TYR A 110 9.91 -4.61 -8.09
N LYS A 111 10.78 -3.77 -8.67
CA LYS A 111 11.73 -2.97 -7.89
C LYS A 111 10.96 -1.95 -7.04
N ARG A 112 11.40 -1.73 -5.80
CA ARG A 112 10.86 -0.65 -4.98
C ARG A 112 11.14 0.69 -5.66
N GLY A 113 10.16 1.58 -5.69
CA GLY A 113 10.23 2.83 -6.43
C GLY A 113 9.94 2.70 -7.92
N SER A 114 9.60 1.49 -8.43
CA SER A 114 9.17 1.34 -9.82
C SER A 114 7.84 2.03 -10.09
N GLU A 115 7.56 2.30 -11.37
CA GLU A 115 6.31 2.91 -11.80
C GLU A 115 5.10 2.08 -11.35
N GLU A 116 5.18 0.76 -11.48
CA GLU A 116 4.08 -0.14 -11.12
C GLU A 116 3.72 -0.03 -9.64
N TYR A 117 4.71 -0.03 -8.75
CA TYR A 117 4.46 0.09 -7.32
C TYR A 117 4.05 1.50 -6.92
N THR A 118 4.57 2.53 -7.59
CA THR A 118 4.17 3.92 -7.35
C THR A 118 2.72 4.15 -7.74
N ASN A 119 2.29 3.66 -8.90
CA ASN A 119 0.90 3.75 -9.33
C ASN A 119 -0.04 2.94 -8.42
N LEU A 120 0.40 1.75 -7.97
CA LEU A 120 -0.37 0.96 -7.01
C LEU A 120 -0.52 1.69 -5.66
N GLU A 121 0.56 2.25 -5.13
CA GLU A 121 0.51 3.06 -3.91
C GLU A 121 -0.45 4.24 -4.07
N PHE A 122 -0.36 4.97 -5.18
CA PHE A 122 -1.26 6.09 -5.48
C PHE A 122 -2.73 5.66 -5.49
N TYR A 123 -3.05 4.55 -6.17
CA TYR A 123 -4.40 3.99 -6.20
C TYR A 123 -4.91 3.64 -4.80
N LEU A 124 -4.12 2.95 -3.99
CA LEU A 124 -4.49 2.56 -2.64
C LEU A 124 -4.60 3.76 -1.70
N MET A 125 -3.73 4.75 -1.83
CA MET A 125 -3.83 6.01 -1.08
C MET A 125 -5.12 6.76 -1.40
N GLN A 126 -5.52 6.80 -2.67
CA GLN A 126 -6.78 7.40 -3.08
C GLN A 126 -7.99 6.65 -2.49
N ARG A 127 -7.94 5.33 -2.40
CA ARG A 127 -8.96 4.51 -1.71
C ARG A 127 -9.03 4.78 -0.21
N SER A 128 -7.93 5.24 0.38
CA SER A 128 -7.85 5.55 1.82
C SER A 128 -8.40 6.94 2.16
N ALA A 129 -8.87 7.71 1.18
CA ALA A 129 -9.41 9.05 1.43
C ALA A 129 -10.54 9.01 2.47
N GLY A 130 -10.48 9.89 3.45
CA GLY A 130 -11.41 9.96 4.59
C GLY A 130 -10.99 9.11 5.80
N LEU A 131 -10.14 8.11 5.65
CA LEU A 131 -9.58 7.39 6.80
C LEU A 131 -8.58 8.28 7.55
N LYS A 132 -8.40 8.03 8.83
CA LYS A 132 -7.41 8.75 9.63
C LYS A 132 -5.98 8.26 9.35
N TRP A 133 -4.99 9.15 9.33
CA TRP A 133 -3.59 8.78 9.35
C TRP A 133 -3.25 8.02 10.64
N GLU A 134 -2.67 6.84 10.49
CA GLU A 134 -2.29 5.96 11.62
C GLU A 134 -0.78 5.91 11.86
N THR A 135 0.04 6.47 10.97
CA THR A 135 1.51 6.45 11.11
C THR A 135 1.96 7.28 12.34
N PRO A 136 2.88 6.77 13.18
CA PRO A 136 3.46 5.45 13.15
C PRO A 136 2.48 4.35 13.59
N ALA A 137 2.47 3.24 12.87
CA ALA A 137 1.63 2.09 13.17
C ALA A 137 2.47 0.82 13.33
N VAL A 138 1.95 -0.15 14.07
CA VAL A 138 2.55 -1.49 14.22
C VAL A 138 1.62 -2.51 13.57
N ARG A 139 2.20 -3.48 12.87
CA ARG A 139 1.50 -4.60 12.21
C ARG A 139 2.27 -5.91 12.40
N ASN A 140 1.59 -7.03 12.29
CA ASN A 140 2.17 -8.39 12.27
C ASN A 140 3.02 -8.65 11.02
#